data_2441f2842efc039459f50dc98e66e1bf
#
_entry.id   2441f2842efc039459f50dc98e66e1bf
#
_cell.length_a   1.000
_cell.length_b   1.000
_cell.length_c   1.000
_cell.angle_alpha   90.00
_cell.angle_beta   90.00
_cell.angle_gamma   90.00
#
_symmetry.space_group_name_H-M   'P 1'
#
loop_
_entity.id
_entity.type
_entity.pdbx_description
1 polymer ?
#
loop_
_entity_poly.entity_id
_entity_poly.type
_entity_poly.pdbx_seq_one_letter_code
_entity_poly.pdbx_strand_id
1 'polypeptide(L)'
;MSAEYYFNLGNAYYRSGKKGKAILCYERALRLNPRYEKAQANLDFVNMKIIDRPEPEENILAVGFRNVQNAMSPTAWTVVAMAAFLLSIAGMAAYAFASAITLRKVGFFGGLGLLVVCVFANVFAARANNAATSHDYAVVMNDSTQLSAVSREPLNKDEVAFTLHEGAKLKKNDSIRIDGNVKNTWYKVQTADNREAWIKASAIEEI
;
A
#
# COMPACT_ATOMS: atom_id res chain seq x y z
N MET A 1 -11.03 3.35 14.51
CA MET A 1 -9.88 2.84 15.30
C MET A 1 -8.66 3.65 14.93
N SER A 2 -7.70 3.89 15.86
CA SER A 2 -6.48 4.68 15.60
C SER A 2 -5.29 3.80 15.22
N ALA A 3 -4.23 4.40 14.64
CA ALA A 3 -2.99 3.69 14.36
C ALA A 3 -2.34 3.14 15.65
N GLU A 4 -2.40 3.89 16.75
CA GLU A 4 -1.90 3.42 18.06
C GLU A 4 -2.67 2.21 18.61
N TYR A 5 -4.00 2.19 18.40
CA TYR A 5 -4.81 1.03 18.79
C TYR A 5 -4.31 -0.24 18.09
N TYR A 6 -4.15 -0.18 16.77
CA TYR A 6 -3.67 -1.33 16.01
C TYR A 6 -2.22 -1.70 16.37
N PHE A 7 -1.36 -0.72 16.59
CA PHE A 7 0.01 -0.96 17.04
C PHE A 7 0.05 -1.75 18.36
N ASN A 8 -0.72 -1.30 19.37
CA ASN A 8 -0.78 -1.96 20.66
C ASN A 8 -1.40 -3.35 20.59
N LEU A 9 -2.44 -3.53 19.77
CA LEU A 9 -3.06 -4.82 19.50
C LEU A 9 -2.06 -5.78 18.82
N GLY A 10 -1.27 -5.28 17.86
CA GLY A 10 -0.20 -6.02 17.21
C GLY A 10 0.86 -6.51 18.21
N ASN A 11 1.27 -5.65 19.15
CA ASN A 11 2.18 -6.03 20.22
C ASN A 11 1.60 -7.14 21.11
N ALA A 12 0.32 -7.08 21.43
CA ALA A 12 -0.35 -8.11 22.22
C ALA A 12 -0.41 -9.44 21.48
N TYR A 13 -0.76 -9.45 20.18
CA TYR A 13 -0.75 -10.65 19.35
C TYR A 13 0.64 -11.25 19.21
N TYR A 14 1.67 -10.42 18.99
CA TYR A 14 3.05 -10.90 18.93
C TYR A 14 3.47 -11.61 20.21
N ARG A 15 3.20 -11.01 21.38
CA ARG A 15 3.48 -11.62 22.70
C ARG A 15 2.72 -12.93 22.92
N SER A 16 1.55 -13.09 22.30
CA SER A 16 0.74 -14.31 22.34
C SER A 16 1.15 -15.34 21.28
N GLY A 17 2.24 -15.12 20.53
CA GLY A 17 2.75 -16.02 19.51
C GLY A 17 1.99 -15.99 18.17
N LYS A 18 0.96 -15.14 18.01
CA LYS A 18 0.11 -15.02 16.81
C LYS A 18 0.73 -14.04 15.83
N LYS A 19 1.72 -14.51 15.06
CA LYS A 19 2.52 -13.64 14.17
C LYS A 19 1.70 -13.03 13.04
N GLY A 20 0.84 -13.78 12.37
CA GLY A 20 0.01 -13.29 11.29
C GLY A 20 -0.93 -12.16 11.74
N LYS A 21 -1.57 -12.32 12.92
CA LYS A 21 -2.40 -11.26 13.50
C LYS A 21 -1.60 -10.04 13.91
N ALA A 22 -0.36 -10.22 14.37
CA ALA A 22 0.52 -9.11 14.70
C ALA A 22 0.89 -8.31 13.43
N ILE A 23 1.30 -9.00 12.36
CA ILE A 23 1.58 -8.40 11.05
C ILE A 23 0.37 -7.63 10.53
N LEU A 24 -0.81 -8.25 10.53
CA LEU A 24 -2.04 -7.61 10.10
C LEU A 24 -2.31 -6.31 10.86
N CYS A 25 -2.13 -6.33 12.19
CA CYS A 25 -2.35 -5.15 13.01
C CYS A 25 -1.31 -4.04 12.73
N TYR A 26 -0.03 -4.38 12.54
CA TYR A 26 0.98 -3.40 12.19
C TYR A 26 0.75 -2.80 10.79
N GLU A 27 0.35 -3.61 9.81
CA GLU A 27 -0.03 -3.15 8.48
C GLU A 27 -1.24 -2.19 8.53
N ARG A 28 -2.27 -2.51 9.32
CA ARG A 28 -3.42 -1.61 9.56
C ARG A 28 -3.00 -0.31 10.25
N ALA A 29 -2.05 -0.37 11.19
CA ALA A 29 -1.50 0.82 11.83
C ALA A 29 -0.78 1.71 10.81
N LEU A 30 0.03 1.11 9.93
CA LEU A 30 0.76 1.82 8.87
C LEU A 30 -0.16 2.35 7.77
N ARG A 31 -1.24 1.66 7.45
CA ARG A 31 -2.27 2.16 6.53
C ARG A 31 -2.91 3.45 7.05
N LEU A 32 -3.18 3.54 8.37
CA LEU A 32 -3.73 4.74 8.99
C LEU A 32 -2.68 5.84 9.19
N ASN A 33 -1.44 5.47 9.49
CA ASN A 33 -0.31 6.38 9.64
C ASN A 33 0.96 5.78 9.02
N PRO A 34 1.24 6.05 7.73
CA PRO A 34 2.42 5.51 7.03
C PRO A 34 3.77 5.93 7.65
N ARG A 35 3.76 6.96 8.51
CA ARG A 35 4.96 7.48 9.19
C ARG A 35 5.12 6.94 10.62
N TYR A 36 4.38 5.90 10.98
CA TYR A 36 4.47 5.33 12.32
C TYR A 36 5.69 4.41 12.45
N GLU A 37 6.87 5.00 12.67
CA GLU A 37 8.17 4.32 12.72
C GLU A 37 8.18 3.10 13.65
N LYS A 38 7.53 3.18 14.83
CA LYS A 38 7.45 2.04 15.76
C LYS A 38 6.68 0.86 15.17
N ALA A 39 5.61 1.13 14.42
CA ALA A 39 4.84 0.07 13.77
C ALA A 39 5.66 -0.57 12.64
N GLN A 40 6.38 0.24 11.86
CA GLN A 40 7.28 -0.25 10.81
C GLN A 40 8.39 -1.12 11.39
N ALA A 41 9.10 -0.65 12.42
CA ALA A 41 10.18 -1.41 13.05
C ALA A 41 9.69 -2.76 13.62
N ASN A 42 8.51 -2.78 14.24
CA ASN A 42 7.92 -4.03 14.76
C ASN A 42 7.46 -4.95 13.63
N LEU A 43 6.90 -4.42 12.54
CA LEU A 43 6.53 -5.18 11.36
C LEU A 43 7.76 -5.86 10.76
N ASP A 44 8.84 -5.10 10.54
CA ASP A 44 10.10 -5.62 9.99
C ASP A 44 10.68 -6.71 10.88
N PHE A 45 10.65 -6.50 12.19
CA PHE A 45 11.11 -7.50 13.17
C PHE A 45 10.30 -8.80 13.11
N VAL A 46 8.97 -8.73 12.97
CA VAL A 46 8.12 -9.93 12.86
C VAL A 46 8.29 -10.59 11.50
N ASN A 47 8.43 -9.81 10.42
CA ASN A 47 8.68 -10.33 9.08
C ASN A 47 9.98 -11.14 9.00
N MET A 48 11.01 -10.80 9.78
CA MET A 48 12.22 -11.62 9.86
C MET A 48 12.01 -13.00 10.52
N LYS A 49 10.87 -13.21 11.21
CA LYS A 49 10.57 -14.43 11.98
C LYS A 49 9.50 -15.32 11.35
N ILE A 50 8.96 -14.95 10.22
CA ILE A 50 8.04 -15.78 9.42
C ILE A 50 8.79 -16.54 8.34
N ILE A 51 8.16 -17.59 7.81
CA ILE A 51 8.75 -18.46 6.77
C ILE A 51 8.76 -17.73 5.44
N ASP A 52 7.60 -17.24 5.00
CA ASP A 52 7.42 -16.55 3.71
C ASP A 52 7.67 -15.05 3.88
N ARG A 53 8.93 -14.69 4.00
CA ARG A 53 9.34 -13.30 4.19
C ARG A 53 9.02 -12.47 2.94
N PRO A 54 8.51 -11.24 3.11
CA PRO A 54 8.44 -10.32 1.97
C PRO A 54 9.87 -10.02 1.51
N GLU A 55 10.08 -10.10 0.18
CA GLU A 55 11.36 -9.69 -0.38
C GLU A 55 11.55 -8.18 -0.20
N PRO A 56 12.75 -7.73 0.18
CA PRO A 56 13.02 -6.30 0.26
C PRO A 56 12.93 -5.68 -1.14
N GLU A 57 12.32 -4.51 -1.25
CA GLU A 57 12.34 -3.75 -2.48
C GLU A 57 13.78 -3.32 -2.81
N GLU A 58 14.39 -3.93 -3.81
CA GLU A 58 15.76 -3.59 -4.24
C GLU A 58 15.82 -2.30 -5.06
N ASN A 59 14.70 -1.81 -5.59
CA ASN A 59 14.68 -0.62 -6.42
C ASN A 59 14.77 0.66 -5.58
N ILE A 60 15.96 1.24 -5.51
CA ILE A 60 16.25 2.48 -4.77
C ILE A 60 15.34 3.64 -5.22
N LEU A 61 14.98 3.71 -6.50
CA LEU A 61 14.09 4.74 -7.02
C LEU A 61 12.66 4.57 -6.49
N ALA A 62 12.16 3.32 -6.42
CA ALA A 62 10.84 3.02 -5.86
C ALA A 62 10.79 3.34 -4.36
N VAL A 63 11.84 3.01 -3.61
CA VAL A 63 11.98 3.35 -2.19
C VAL A 63 12.01 4.87 -2.01
N GLY A 64 12.82 5.60 -2.80
CA GLY A 64 12.88 7.06 -2.76
C GLY A 64 11.53 7.71 -3.06
N PHE A 65 10.84 7.23 -4.10
CA PHE A 65 9.51 7.71 -4.48
C PHE A 65 8.48 7.49 -3.37
N ARG A 66 8.47 6.30 -2.75
CA ARG A 66 7.60 5.97 -1.62
C ARG A 66 7.89 6.84 -0.39
N ASN A 67 9.16 7.10 -0.10
CA ASN A 67 9.54 7.96 1.02
C ASN A 67 9.04 9.39 0.83
N VAL A 68 9.16 9.95 -0.39
CA VAL A 68 8.60 11.27 -0.73
C VAL A 68 7.08 11.25 -0.65
N GLN A 69 6.42 10.23 -1.20
CA GLN A 69 4.96 10.09 -1.13
C GLN A 69 4.46 10.08 0.32
N ASN A 70 5.15 9.33 1.19
CA ASN A 70 4.78 9.19 2.60
C ASN A 70 5.25 10.37 3.46
N ALA A 71 6.00 11.34 2.90
CA ALA A 71 6.45 12.53 3.62
C ALA A 71 5.30 13.42 4.09
N MET A 72 4.14 13.35 3.44
CA MET A 72 2.96 14.14 3.78
C MET A 72 1.70 13.29 3.74
N SER A 73 0.65 13.75 4.46
CA SER A 73 -0.68 13.14 4.38
C SER A 73 -1.33 13.41 3.00
N PRO A 74 -2.32 12.60 2.57
CA PRO A 74 -3.05 12.84 1.32
C PRO A 74 -3.63 14.26 1.24
N THR A 75 -4.21 14.73 2.35
CA THR A 75 -4.76 16.10 2.45
C THR A 75 -3.69 17.17 2.29
N ALA A 76 -2.49 16.99 2.89
CA ALA A 76 -1.40 17.93 2.74
C ALA A 76 -0.90 18.01 1.30
N TRP A 77 -0.79 16.88 0.60
CA TRP A 77 -0.46 16.85 -0.83
C TRP A 77 -1.50 17.58 -1.68
N THR A 78 -2.80 17.44 -1.37
CA THR A 78 -3.87 18.18 -2.06
C THR A 78 -3.73 19.70 -1.84
N VAL A 79 -3.40 20.14 -0.63
CA VAL A 79 -3.16 21.56 -0.33
C VAL A 79 -1.95 22.09 -1.11
N VAL A 80 -0.86 21.33 -1.15
CA VAL A 80 0.34 21.69 -1.94
C VAL A 80 0.00 21.80 -3.43
N ALA A 81 -0.77 20.85 -3.97
CA ALA A 81 -1.20 20.88 -5.37
C ALA A 81 -2.04 22.13 -5.69
N MET A 82 -2.99 22.46 -4.81
CA MET A 82 -3.83 23.65 -4.99
C MET A 82 -3.03 24.95 -4.89
N ALA A 83 -2.14 25.06 -3.93
CA ALA A 83 -1.26 26.22 -3.79
C ALA A 83 -0.33 26.38 -5.01
N ALA A 84 0.30 25.30 -5.47
CA ALA A 84 1.15 25.29 -6.65
C ALA A 84 0.37 25.69 -7.92
N PHE A 85 -0.87 25.23 -8.06
CA PHE A 85 -1.73 25.60 -9.18
C PHE A 85 -2.07 27.11 -9.18
N LEU A 86 -2.49 27.65 -8.05
CA LEU A 86 -2.81 29.09 -7.93
C LEU A 86 -1.56 29.96 -8.20
N LEU A 87 -0.41 29.57 -7.67
CA LEU A 87 0.85 30.28 -7.92
C LEU A 87 1.30 30.15 -9.37
N SER A 88 1.04 29.03 -10.03
CA SER A 88 1.29 28.84 -11.46
C SER A 88 0.46 29.83 -12.30
N ILE A 89 -0.83 29.98 -11.99
CA ILE A 89 -1.70 30.98 -12.66
C ILE A 89 -1.16 32.39 -12.44
N ALA A 90 -0.76 32.75 -11.22
CA ALA A 90 -0.17 34.05 -10.92
C ALA A 90 1.14 34.27 -11.71
N GLY A 91 1.99 33.28 -11.84
CA GLY A 91 3.20 33.30 -12.66
C GLY A 91 2.89 33.52 -14.14
N MET A 92 1.90 32.82 -14.68
CA MET A 92 1.46 33.01 -16.07
C MET A 92 0.84 34.40 -16.30
N ALA A 93 0.10 34.93 -15.33
CA ALA A 93 -0.40 36.32 -15.38
C ALA A 93 0.76 37.34 -15.36
N ALA A 94 1.76 37.13 -14.53
CA ALA A 94 2.96 37.96 -14.52
C ALA A 94 3.70 37.90 -15.86
N TYR A 95 3.80 36.72 -16.47
CA TYR A 95 4.34 36.59 -17.83
C TYR A 95 3.56 37.40 -18.87
N ALA A 96 2.22 37.38 -18.80
CA ALA A 96 1.37 38.06 -19.78
C ALA A 96 1.34 39.59 -19.59
N PHE A 97 1.28 40.09 -18.36
CA PHE A 97 0.96 41.49 -18.06
C PHE A 97 2.13 42.31 -17.52
N ALA A 98 3.23 41.69 -17.07
CA ALA A 98 4.35 42.48 -16.54
C ALA A 98 5.11 43.22 -17.62
N SER A 99 5.52 44.48 -17.33
CA SER A 99 6.32 45.31 -18.23
C SER A 99 7.81 44.93 -18.21
N ALA A 100 8.32 44.44 -17.06
CA ALA A 100 9.72 44.07 -16.89
C ALA A 100 10.03 42.69 -17.49
N ILE A 101 11.02 42.61 -18.36
CA ILE A 101 11.45 41.36 -19.03
C ILE A 101 11.85 40.30 -18.02
N THR A 102 12.52 40.68 -16.93
CA THR A 102 12.94 39.77 -15.87
C THR A 102 11.74 39.09 -15.20
N LEU A 103 10.70 39.87 -14.87
CA LEU A 103 9.49 39.39 -14.23
C LEU A 103 8.71 38.44 -15.15
N ARG A 104 8.69 38.75 -16.46
CA ARG A 104 8.09 37.84 -17.48
C ARG A 104 8.82 36.50 -17.54
N LYS A 105 10.16 36.50 -17.57
CA LYS A 105 10.95 35.25 -17.57
C LYS A 105 10.71 34.43 -16.30
N VAL A 106 10.79 35.05 -15.13
CA VAL A 106 10.54 34.42 -13.85
C VAL A 106 9.10 33.86 -13.77
N GLY A 107 8.11 34.63 -14.22
CA GLY A 107 6.71 34.22 -14.27
C GLY A 107 6.48 32.98 -15.14
N PHE A 108 7.09 32.96 -16.34
CA PHE A 108 6.96 31.83 -17.26
C PHE A 108 7.62 30.56 -16.70
N PHE A 109 8.92 30.59 -16.39
CA PHE A 109 9.64 29.39 -15.93
C PHE A 109 9.20 28.97 -14.54
N GLY A 110 8.93 29.93 -13.64
CA GLY A 110 8.40 29.65 -12.31
C GLY A 110 6.98 29.07 -12.37
N GLY A 111 6.10 29.64 -13.20
CA GLY A 111 4.75 29.11 -13.40
C GLY A 111 4.75 27.71 -13.99
N LEU A 112 5.61 27.43 -14.98
CA LEU A 112 5.77 26.10 -15.56
C LEU A 112 6.30 25.08 -14.52
N GLY A 113 7.31 25.47 -13.76
CA GLY A 113 7.85 24.62 -12.67
C GLY A 113 6.80 24.28 -11.61
N LEU A 114 6.00 25.28 -11.20
CA LEU A 114 4.89 25.08 -10.25
C LEU A 114 3.79 24.17 -10.81
N LEU A 115 3.54 24.23 -12.10
CA LEU A 115 2.59 23.33 -12.76
C LEU A 115 3.07 21.88 -12.71
N VAL A 116 4.36 21.65 -12.92
CA VAL A 116 4.97 20.31 -12.73
C VAL A 116 4.82 19.84 -11.29
N VAL A 117 5.12 20.71 -10.30
CA VAL A 117 4.91 20.39 -8.88
C VAL A 117 3.45 20.04 -8.59
N CYS A 118 2.50 20.78 -9.16
CA CYS A 118 1.06 20.52 -9.02
C CYS A 118 0.70 19.11 -9.53
N VAL A 119 1.20 18.70 -10.70
CA VAL A 119 0.95 17.36 -11.26
C VAL A 119 1.48 16.28 -10.32
N PHE A 120 2.73 16.37 -9.88
CA PHE A 120 3.33 15.40 -8.96
C PHE A 120 2.58 15.34 -7.62
N ALA A 121 2.21 16.49 -7.04
CA ALA A 121 1.46 16.53 -5.80
C ALA A 121 0.08 15.87 -5.93
N ASN A 122 -0.62 16.02 -7.06
CA ASN A 122 -1.88 15.30 -7.32
C ASN A 122 -1.67 13.80 -7.46
N VAL A 123 -0.61 13.35 -8.14
CA VAL A 123 -0.28 11.92 -8.24
C VAL A 123 0.00 11.34 -6.85
N PHE A 124 0.77 12.04 -6.01
CA PHE A 124 1.05 11.60 -4.65
C PHE A 124 -0.22 11.58 -3.78
N ALA A 125 -1.06 12.60 -3.86
CA ALA A 125 -2.34 12.63 -3.14
C ALA A 125 -3.24 11.46 -3.53
N ALA A 126 -3.40 11.19 -4.83
CA ALA A 126 -4.22 10.09 -5.33
C ALA A 126 -3.69 8.73 -4.88
N ARG A 127 -2.38 8.49 -5.01
CA ARG A 127 -1.75 7.23 -4.58
C ARG A 127 -1.82 7.02 -3.07
N ALA A 128 -1.56 8.06 -2.28
CA ALA A 128 -1.65 7.99 -0.83
C ALA A 128 -3.10 7.73 -0.37
N ASN A 129 -4.08 8.35 -1.02
CA ASN A 129 -5.49 8.09 -0.76
C ASN A 129 -5.89 6.65 -1.13
N ASN A 130 -5.47 6.16 -2.31
CA ASN A 130 -5.73 4.78 -2.71
C ASN A 130 -5.09 3.79 -1.74
N ALA A 131 -3.85 4.00 -1.31
CA ALA A 131 -3.19 3.15 -0.33
C ALA A 131 -3.93 3.11 1.03
N ALA A 132 -4.55 4.23 1.43
CA ALA A 132 -5.32 4.32 2.67
C ALA A 132 -6.71 3.65 2.57
N THR A 133 -7.30 3.59 1.37
CA THR A 133 -8.68 3.12 1.15
C THR A 133 -8.77 1.75 0.49
N SER A 134 -7.72 1.31 -0.21
CA SER A 134 -7.74 0.00 -0.86
C SER A 134 -7.69 -1.15 0.16
N HIS A 135 -8.42 -2.22 -0.15
CA HIS A 135 -8.40 -3.49 0.57
C HIS A 135 -7.76 -4.57 -0.30
N ASP A 136 -6.78 -4.16 -1.12
CA ASP A 136 -6.14 -5.03 -2.11
C ASP A 136 -5.15 -6.02 -1.49
N TYR A 137 -4.79 -5.82 -0.23
CA TYR A 137 -3.84 -6.66 0.46
C TYR A 137 -4.51 -7.48 1.57
N ALA A 138 -3.98 -8.66 1.78
CA ALA A 138 -4.39 -9.57 2.86
C ALA A 138 -3.18 -10.28 3.45
N VAL A 139 -3.36 -10.83 4.64
CA VAL A 139 -2.35 -11.63 5.36
C VAL A 139 -2.88 -13.03 5.58
N VAL A 140 -2.06 -14.05 5.37
CA VAL A 140 -2.38 -15.45 5.65
C VAL A 140 -2.45 -15.66 7.16
N MET A 141 -3.57 -16.24 7.64
CA MET A 141 -3.84 -16.42 9.07
C MET A 141 -3.52 -17.82 9.59
N ASN A 142 -3.53 -18.81 8.72
CA ASN A 142 -3.30 -20.21 9.09
C ASN A 142 -1.80 -20.53 9.10
N ASP A 143 -1.39 -21.47 9.95
CA ASP A 143 0.02 -21.91 10.04
C ASP A 143 0.57 -22.40 8.71
N SER A 144 -0.28 -23.06 7.90
CA SER A 144 0.03 -23.53 6.56
C SER A 144 -1.23 -23.53 5.71
N THR A 145 -1.15 -22.98 4.51
CA THR A 145 -2.26 -22.92 3.54
C THR A 145 -1.76 -23.32 2.17
N GLN A 146 -2.37 -24.37 1.60
CA GLN A 146 -2.12 -24.74 0.20
C GLN A 146 -2.93 -23.81 -0.71
N LEU A 147 -2.25 -23.18 -1.65
CA LEU A 147 -2.87 -22.38 -2.69
C LEU A 147 -3.13 -23.26 -3.92
N SER A 148 -4.26 -23.02 -4.55
CA SER A 148 -4.70 -23.80 -5.71
C SER A 148 -4.35 -23.09 -7.02
N ALA A 149 -3.97 -23.87 -8.03
CA ALA A 149 -3.85 -23.38 -9.40
C ALA A 149 -5.20 -23.04 -10.03
N VAL A 150 -6.30 -23.56 -9.46
CA VAL A 150 -7.68 -23.38 -9.89
C VAL A 150 -8.52 -22.72 -8.79
N SER A 151 -9.66 -22.12 -9.16
CA SER A 151 -10.55 -21.39 -8.22
C SER A 151 -11.41 -22.29 -7.34
N ARG A 152 -10.87 -23.42 -6.85
CA ARG A 152 -11.50 -24.36 -5.94
C ARG A 152 -10.45 -25.08 -5.09
N GLU A 153 -10.89 -25.85 -4.12
CA GLU A 153 -9.99 -26.74 -3.37
C GLU A 153 -9.29 -27.72 -4.30
N PRO A 154 -7.95 -27.86 -4.19
CA PRO A 154 -7.21 -28.78 -5.03
C PRO A 154 -7.64 -30.23 -4.73
N LEU A 155 -8.01 -30.98 -5.77
CA LEU A 155 -8.39 -32.38 -5.65
C LEU A 155 -7.16 -33.31 -5.72
N ASN A 156 -6.11 -32.87 -6.40
CA ASN A 156 -4.88 -33.60 -6.64
C ASN A 156 -3.67 -32.72 -6.32
N LYS A 157 -2.51 -33.35 -6.12
CA LYS A 157 -1.24 -32.64 -5.87
C LYS A 157 -0.85 -31.70 -7.01
N ASP A 158 -1.21 -32.04 -8.25
CA ASP A 158 -0.91 -31.25 -9.45
C ASP A 158 -1.72 -29.94 -9.51
N GLU A 159 -2.81 -29.84 -8.75
CA GLU A 159 -3.61 -28.62 -8.62
C GLU A 159 -3.12 -27.71 -7.49
N VAL A 160 -2.20 -28.16 -6.65
CA VAL A 160 -1.55 -27.34 -5.62
C VAL A 160 -0.47 -26.51 -6.28
N ALA A 161 -0.67 -25.17 -6.32
CA ALA A 161 0.31 -24.26 -6.88
C ALA A 161 1.56 -24.16 -5.99
N PHE A 162 1.35 -23.83 -4.73
CA PHE A 162 2.37 -23.75 -3.67
C PHE A 162 1.71 -23.63 -2.29
N THR A 163 2.51 -23.68 -1.25
CA THR A 163 2.05 -23.51 0.13
C THR A 163 2.58 -22.21 0.69
N LEU A 164 1.75 -21.49 1.46
CA LEU A 164 2.14 -20.32 2.24
C LEU A 164 1.84 -20.55 3.72
N HIS A 165 2.58 -19.82 4.55
CA HIS A 165 2.50 -19.93 6.00
C HIS A 165 1.95 -18.64 6.62
N GLU A 166 1.63 -18.70 7.92
CA GLU A 166 1.13 -17.57 8.71
C GLU A 166 2.00 -16.34 8.56
N GLY A 167 1.37 -15.22 8.27
CA GLY A 167 2.03 -13.92 8.14
C GLY A 167 2.40 -13.52 6.71
N ALA A 168 2.32 -14.43 5.72
CA ALA A 168 2.56 -14.09 4.33
C ALA A 168 1.60 -13.01 3.85
N LYS A 169 2.13 -11.91 3.27
CA LYS A 169 1.35 -10.82 2.70
C LYS A 169 1.07 -11.09 1.24
N LEU A 170 -0.17 -10.91 0.84
CA LEU A 170 -0.70 -11.19 -0.49
C LEU A 170 -1.39 -9.96 -1.07
N LYS A 171 -1.28 -9.78 -2.39
CA LYS A 171 -2.11 -8.84 -3.13
C LYS A 171 -3.28 -9.59 -3.75
N LYS A 172 -4.50 -9.12 -3.53
CA LYS A 172 -5.71 -9.64 -4.16
C LYS A 172 -5.90 -9.00 -5.53
N ASN A 173 -5.99 -9.79 -6.58
CA ASN A 173 -6.19 -9.30 -7.94
C ASN A 173 -7.63 -9.51 -8.41
N ASP A 174 -8.29 -10.60 -7.99
CA ASP A 174 -9.64 -10.96 -8.43
C ASP A 174 -10.34 -11.81 -7.36
N SER A 175 -11.66 -11.97 -7.49
CA SER A 175 -12.43 -12.82 -6.58
C SER A 175 -13.54 -13.58 -7.32
N ILE A 176 -13.70 -14.84 -6.99
CA ILE A 176 -14.81 -15.67 -7.48
C ILE A 176 -15.60 -16.22 -6.30
N ARG A 177 -16.92 -16.11 -6.38
CA ARG A 177 -17.85 -16.75 -5.43
C ARG A 177 -18.42 -18.00 -6.05
N ILE A 178 -18.16 -19.14 -5.44
CA ILE A 178 -18.73 -20.41 -5.85
C ILE A 178 -20.12 -20.52 -5.21
N ASP A 179 -21.13 -20.86 -6.02
CA ASP A 179 -22.54 -21.03 -5.59
C ASP A 179 -23.19 -19.79 -4.93
N GLY A 180 -22.69 -18.59 -5.20
CA GLY A 180 -23.21 -17.36 -4.60
C GLY A 180 -23.01 -17.25 -3.09
N ASN A 181 -22.37 -18.22 -2.45
CA ASN A 181 -22.15 -18.27 -1.02
C ASN A 181 -20.86 -17.50 -0.64
N VAL A 182 -21.01 -16.51 0.23
CA VAL A 182 -19.88 -15.69 0.73
C VAL A 182 -18.80 -16.55 1.39
N LYS A 183 -19.17 -17.66 2.02
CA LYS A 183 -18.22 -18.59 2.66
C LYS A 183 -17.36 -19.37 1.65
N ASN A 184 -17.80 -19.48 0.39
CA ASN A 184 -17.09 -20.13 -0.71
C ASN A 184 -16.46 -19.12 -1.67
N THR A 185 -15.97 -18.00 -1.14
CA THR A 185 -15.23 -17.00 -1.92
C THR A 185 -13.76 -17.45 -2.02
N TRP A 186 -13.25 -17.39 -3.24
CA TRP A 186 -11.84 -17.60 -3.57
C TRP A 186 -11.28 -16.32 -4.13
N TYR A 187 -10.08 -15.96 -3.68
CA TYR A 187 -9.35 -14.81 -4.18
C TYR A 187 -8.20 -15.28 -5.06
N LYS A 188 -8.08 -14.69 -6.26
CA LYS A 188 -6.87 -14.77 -7.03
C LYS A 188 -5.85 -13.82 -6.41
N VAL A 189 -4.76 -14.36 -5.92
CA VAL A 189 -3.76 -13.60 -5.17
C VAL A 189 -2.41 -13.67 -5.86
N GLN A 190 -1.60 -12.66 -5.60
CA GLN A 190 -0.23 -12.54 -6.06
C GLN A 190 0.69 -12.37 -4.84
N THR A 191 1.73 -13.17 -4.80
CA THR A 191 2.78 -13.10 -3.79
C THR A 191 3.81 -12.01 -4.12
N ALA A 192 4.70 -11.69 -3.21
CA ALA A 192 5.77 -10.71 -3.42
C ALA A 192 6.72 -11.11 -4.58
N ASP A 193 6.94 -12.40 -4.78
CA ASP A 193 7.73 -12.98 -5.88
C ASP A 193 6.94 -13.16 -7.19
N ASN A 194 5.81 -12.44 -7.35
CA ASN A 194 4.95 -12.42 -8.54
C ASN A 194 4.31 -13.76 -8.94
N ARG A 195 4.27 -14.77 -8.05
CA ARG A 195 3.50 -15.99 -8.29
C ARG A 195 2.01 -15.74 -8.07
N GLU A 196 1.19 -16.27 -8.95
CA GLU A 196 -0.27 -16.16 -8.85
C GLU A 196 -0.88 -17.51 -8.48
N ALA A 197 -1.89 -17.50 -7.63
CA ALA A 197 -2.66 -18.67 -7.27
C ALA A 197 -4.00 -18.27 -6.64
N TRP A 198 -4.85 -19.26 -6.35
CA TRP A 198 -6.12 -19.07 -5.67
C TRP A 198 -6.04 -19.49 -4.21
N ILE A 199 -6.63 -18.67 -3.33
CA ILE A 199 -6.72 -18.92 -1.91
C ILE A 199 -8.15 -18.74 -1.42
N LYS A 200 -8.58 -19.56 -0.47
CA LYS A 200 -9.92 -19.44 0.13
C LYS A 200 -9.97 -18.22 1.06
N ALA A 201 -11.07 -17.48 1.00
CA ALA A 201 -11.27 -16.29 1.83
C ALA A 201 -11.10 -16.55 3.34
N SER A 202 -11.44 -17.77 3.81
CA SER A 202 -11.30 -18.13 5.23
C SER A 202 -9.87 -18.29 5.73
N ALA A 203 -8.89 -18.36 4.82
CA ALA A 203 -7.47 -18.52 5.17
C ALA A 203 -6.71 -17.19 5.29
N ILE A 204 -7.34 -16.09 4.90
CA ILE A 204 -6.74 -14.75 4.87
C ILE A 204 -7.60 -13.73 5.61
N GLU A 205 -6.97 -12.65 6.06
CA GLU A 205 -7.67 -11.48 6.60
C GLU A 205 -7.17 -10.21 5.91
N GLU A 206 -8.10 -9.34 5.50
CA GLU A 206 -7.82 -8.10 4.76
C GLU A 206 -7.17 -7.04 5.66
N ILE A 207 -6.21 -6.32 5.05
CA ILE A 207 -5.50 -5.23 5.72
C ILE A 207 -6.38 -3.99 5.77
#